data_ad8cf5cbcc15c657fe94d6e36861ed64
#
_entry.id   ad8cf5cbcc15c657fe94d6e36861ed64
#
_cell.length_a   1.000
_cell.length_b   1.000
_cell.length_c   1.000
_cell.angle_alpha   90.00
_cell.angle_beta   90.00
_cell.angle_gamma   90.00
#
_symmetry.space_group_name_H-M   'P 1'
#
loop_
_entity.id
_entity.type
_entity.pdbx_description
1 polymer ?
#
loop_
_entity_poly.entity_id
_entity_poly.type
_entity_poly.pdbx_seq_one_letter_code
_entity_poly.pdbx_strand_id
1 'polypeptide(L)'
;GETASFYVKHGAYRLCQYRVNSTHRLRVHIQPGEVRPMDGAAGAQALRSTHEQVLARTEPFYSTGVTEPHAASMALPVFDAQNDVVGALVVSGPSSRFTAEIAKSVGDFFFKIADDLTKSLGGKSIRN
;
A
#
# COMPACT_ATOMS: atom_id res chain seq x y z
N GLY A 1 -11.25 -11.92 -1.13
CA GLY A 1 -10.26 -10.96 -1.02
C GLY A 1 -10.54 -9.60 -1.61
N GLU A 2 -9.67 -8.70 -1.29
CA GLU A 2 -9.72 -7.35 -1.82
C GLU A 2 -8.70 -7.20 -2.95
N THR A 3 -8.63 -6.02 -3.54
CA THR A 3 -7.71 -5.74 -4.64
C THR A 3 -6.33 -5.43 -4.10
N ALA A 4 -5.31 -6.10 -4.62
CA ALA A 4 -3.92 -5.82 -4.31
C ALA A 4 -3.27 -5.11 -5.49
N SER A 5 -2.50 -4.05 -5.21
CA SER A 5 -1.86 -3.24 -6.23
C SER A 5 -0.43 -2.90 -5.83
N PHE A 6 0.39 -2.59 -6.83
CA PHE A 6 1.72 -2.06 -6.62
C PHE A 6 1.83 -0.72 -7.33
N TYR A 7 2.11 0.32 -6.56
CA TYR A 7 2.24 1.70 -7.06
C TYR A 7 3.69 2.15 -7.00
N VAL A 8 4.08 2.97 -7.97
CA VAL A 8 5.36 3.66 -7.95
C VAL A 8 5.13 5.16 -8.02
N LYS A 9 6.08 5.92 -7.47
CA LYS A 9 6.03 7.38 -7.55
C LYS A 9 6.42 7.82 -8.97
N HIS A 10 5.64 8.73 -9.53
CA HIS A 10 5.88 9.29 -10.85
C HIS A 10 5.63 10.80 -10.81
N GLY A 11 6.68 11.56 -10.45
CA GLY A 11 6.57 13.00 -10.25
C GLY A 11 5.61 13.33 -9.11
N ALA A 12 4.61 14.17 -9.39
CA ALA A 12 3.59 14.56 -8.42
C ALA A 12 2.47 13.52 -8.29
N TYR A 13 2.59 12.39 -8.98
CA TYR A 13 1.56 11.37 -9.05
C TYR A 13 2.09 10.02 -8.61
N ARG A 14 1.19 9.05 -8.43
CA ARG A 14 1.53 7.64 -8.25
C ARG A 14 0.91 6.85 -9.39
N LEU A 15 1.66 5.87 -9.89
CA LEU A 15 1.28 5.06 -11.04
C LEU A 15 1.07 3.63 -10.59
N CYS A 16 -0.10 3.06 -10.91
CA CYS A 16 -0.39 1.66 -10.66
C CYS A 16 0.31 0.81 -11.71
N GLN A 17 1.32 0.02 -11.30
CA GLN A 17 2.04 -0.87 -12.21
C GLN A 17 1.39 -2.24 -12.31
N TYR A 18 0.94 -2.79 -11.19
CA TYR A 18 0.37 -4.13 -11.13
C TYR A 18 -0.87 -4.13 -10.26
N ARG A 19 -1.81 -5.00 -10.60
CA ARG A 19 -3.02 -5.16 -9.83
C ARG A 19 -3.56 -6.59 -9.93
N VAL A 20 -3.95 -7.14 -8.79
CA VAL A 20 -4.69 -8.39 -8.69
C VAL A 20 -6.07 -8.05 -8.14
N ASN A 21 -7.09 -8.27 -8.97
CA ASN A 21 -8.46 -7.88 -8.63
C ASN A 21 -9.10 -8.84 -7.64
N SER A 22 -9.97 -8.27 -6.81
CA SER A 22 -10.86 -9.02 -5.94
C SER A 22 -11.80 -9.90 -6.77
N THR A 23 -12.18 -11.04 -6.19
CA THR A 23 -13.22 -11.90 -6.76
C THR A 23 -14.63 -11.46 -6.34
N HIS A 24 -14.75 -10.50 -5.42
CA HIS A 24 -16.04 -9.95 -5.02
C HIS A 24 -16.65 -9.11 -6.13
N ARG A 25 -17.99 -9.08 -6.21
CA ARG A 25 -18.68 -8.24 -7.18
C ARG A 25 -18.41 -6.77 -6.95
N LEU A 26 -18.46 -6.35 -5.69
CA LEU A 26 -18.18 -4.97 -5.31
C LEU A 26 -16.69 -4.83 -5.01
N ARG A 27 -15.99 -4.14 -5.86
CA ARG A 27 -14.54 -3.94 -5.74
C ARG A 27 -14.15 -2.56 -6.23
N VAL A 28 -12.97 -2.12 -5.81
CA VAL A 28 -12.41 -0.86 -6.27
C VAL A 28 -11.82 -1.09 -7.67
N HIS A 29 -12.19 -0.21 -8.61
CA HIS A 29 -11.69 -0.25 -9.98
C HIS A 29 -10.51 0.71 -10.15
N ILE A 30 -9.30 0.14 -10.18
CA ILE A 30 -8.08 0.87 -10.53
C ILE A 30 -7.37 0.01 -11.58
N GLN A 31 -7.21 0.54 -12.78
CA GLN A 31 -6.58 -0.19 -13.86
C GLN A 31 -5.06 -0.04 -13.81
N PRO A 32 -4.28 -1.10 -14.18
CA PRO A 32 -2.84 -0.94 -14.37
C PRO A 32 -2.55 0.19 -15.36
N GLY A 33 -1.55 1.01 -15.03
CA GLY A 33 -1.23 2.20 -15.81
C GLY A 33 -2.01 3.44 -15.39
N GLU A 34 -3.02 3.29 -14.53
CA GLU A 34 -3.80 4.42 -14.03
C GLU A 34 -2.98 5.29 -13.09
N VAL A 35 -3.12 6.61 -13.24
CA VAL A 35 -2.39 7.60 -12.46
C VAL A 35 -3.30 8.19 -11.40
N ARG A 36 -2.81 8.27 -10.17
CA ARG A 36 -3.52 8.87 -9.04
C ARG A 36 -2.67 9.98 -8.42
N PRO A 37 -3.28 10.97 -7.77
CA PRO A 37 -2.50 12.03 -7.13
C PRO A 37 -1.74 11.52 -5.90
N MET A 38 -0.68 12.24 -5.54
CA MET A 38 0.02 12.04 -4.27
C MET A 38 -0.73 12.81 -3.18
N ASP A 39 -1.81 12.23 -2.71
CA ASP A 39 -2.72 12.80 -1.70
C ASP A 39 -2.49 12.18 -0.32
N GLY A 40 -3.50 12.19 0.54
CA GLY A 40 -3.44 11.59 1.87
C GLY A 40 -3.78 10.11 1.92
N ALA A 41 -4.02 9.47 0.78
CA ALA A 41 -4.33 8.05 0.74
C ALA A 41 -3.16 7.20 1.21
N ALA A 42 -3.45 5.99 1.71
CA ALA A 42 -2.45 5.11 2.29
C ALA A 42 -1.27 4.85 1.34
N GLY A 43 -1.55 4.58 0.07
CA GLY A 43 -0.51 4.33 -0.93
C GLY A 43 0.41 5.53 -1.11
N ALA A 44 -0.14 6.73 -1.14
CA ALA A 44 0.66 7.95 -1.25
C ALA A 44 1.51 8.18 0.01
N GLN A 45 0.93 7.93 1.20
CA GLN A 45 1.68 8.04 2.45
C GLN A 45 2.86 7.06 2.47
N ALA A 46 2.63 5.82 2.04
CA ALA A 46 3.69 4.81 1.98
C ALA A 46 4.81 5.24 1.03
N LEU A 47 4.47 5.78 -0.14
CA LEU A 47 5.47 6.24 -1.11
C LEU A 47 6.32 7.42 -0.60
N ARG A 48 5.77 8.22 0.31
CA ARG A 48 6.50 9.35 0.92
C ARG A 48 7.26 8.96 2.17
N SER A 49 7.09 7.74 2.68
CA SER A 49 7.70 7.34 3.94
C SER A 49 9.18 7.02 3.79
N THR A 50 9.90 7.08 4.91
CA THR A 50 11.29 6.66 5.01
C THR A 50 11.35 5.31 5.70
N HIS A 51 12.45 4.60 5.52
CA HIS A 51 12.68 3.32 6.19
C HIS A 51 12.58 3.48 7.72
N GLU A 52 13.16 4.54 8.26
CA GLU A 52 13.12 4.83 9.70
C GLU A 52 11.69 5.02 10.21
N GLN A 53 10.88 5.77 9.44
CA GLN A 53 9.47 5.97 9.80
C GLN A 53 8.70 4.65 9.85
N VAL A 54 8.96 3.77 8.88
CA VAL A 54 8.26 2.48 8.81
C VAL A 54 8.70 1.55 9.95
N LEU A 55 9.99 1.55 10.31
CA LEU A 55 10.48 0.78 11.46
C LEU A 55 9.77 1.16 12.77
N ALA A 56 9.38 2.42 12.90
CA ALA A 56 8.71 2.93 14.10
C ALA A 56 7.21 2.60 14.12
N ARG A 57 6.65 2.08 13.03
CA ARG A 57 5.22 1.80 12.94
C ARG A 57 4.87 0.42 13.46
N THR A 58 3.71 0.33 14.10
CA THR A 58 3.13 -0.95 14.51
C THR A 58 2.02 -1.40 13.57
N GLU A 59 1.50 -0.48 12.75
CA GLU A 59 0.42 -0.76 11.81
C GLU A 59 0.76 -0.21 10.43
N PRO A 60 0.27 -0.85 9.34
CA PRO A 60 0.38 -0.27 8.01
C PRO A 60 -0.33 1.08 7.93
N PHE A 61 -0.01 1.86 6.91
CA PHE A 61 -0.79 3.06 6.60
C PHE A 61 -2.20 2.63 6.20
N TYR A 62 -3.19 3.37 6.67
CA TYR A 62 -4.60 3.10 6.34
C TYR A 62 -5.30 4.41 6.06
N SER A 63 -6.18 4.41 5.06
CA SER A 63 -7.01 5.57 4.73
C SER A 63 -8.36 5.12 4.21
N THR A 64 -9.35 6.00 4.34
CA THR A 64 -10.68 5.76 3.81
C THR A 64 -11.23 7.06 3.24
N GLY A 65 -11.87 6.97 2.08
CA GLY A 65 -12.58 8.10 1.46
C GLY A 65 -11.68 9.21 0.94
N VAL A 66 -10.39 8.99 0.73
CA VAL A 66 -9.48 10.05 0.30
C VAL A 66 -9.52 10.22 -1.21
N THR A 67 -9.03 9.23 -1.98
CA THR A 67 -9.05 9.30 -3.44
C THR A 67 -10.42 8.95 -3.99
N GLU A 68 -11.01 7.89 -3.47
CA GLU A 68 -12.34 7.41 -3.86
C GLU A 68 -13.25 7.45 -2.64
N PRO A 69 -14.47 8.05 -2.73
CA PRO A 69 -15.34 8.29 -1.56
C PRO A 69 -15.72 7.04 -0.78
N HIS A 70 -15.86 5.90 -1.43
CA HIS A 70 -16.34 4.67 -0.80
C HIS A 70 -15.27 3.58 -0.77
N ALA A 71 -14.01 3.96 -0.92
CA ALA A 71 -12.89 3.03 -0.91
C ALA A 71 -12.02 3.23 0.33
N ALA A 72 -11.47 2.12 0.82
CA ALA A 72 -10.48 2.13 1.88
C ALA A 72 -9.24 1.40 1.38
N SER A 73 -8.08 1.77 1.90
CA SER A 73 -6.83 1.13 1.52
C SER A 73 -5.86 1.04 2.69
N MET A 74 -4.99 0.06 2.59
CA MET A 74 -3.87 -0.15 3.51
C MET A 74 -2.62 -0.30 2.65
N ALA A 75 -1.50 0.26 3.10
CA ALA A 75 -0.28 0.27 2.29
C ALA A 75 0.97 0.19 3.14
N LEU A 76 2.01 -0.40 2.55
CA LEU A 76 3.37 -0.38 3.09
C LEU A 76 4.35 -0.17 1.93
N PRO A 77 5.44 0.59 2.17
CA PRO A 77 6.47 0.76 1.16
C PRO A 77 7.36 -0.46 1.04
N VAL A 78 8.00 -0.58 -0.11
CA VAL A 78 9.04 -1.57 -0.38
C VAL A 78 10.32 -0.79 -0.69
N PHE A 79 11.41 -1.16 -0.06
CA PHE A 79 12.70 -0.47 -0.19
C PHE A 79 13.71 -1.31 -0.95
N ASP A 80 14.67 -0.66 -1.58
CA ASP A 80 15.81 -1.31 -2.22
C ASP A 80 17.04 -1.34 -1.30
N ALA A 81 18.18 -1.78 -1.83
CA ALA A 81 19.43 -1.89 -1.08
C ALA A 81 19.98 -0.53 -0.64
N GLN A 82 19.56 0.57 -1.28
CA GLN A 82 19.98 1.92 -0.93
C GLN A 82 19.02 2.60 0.05
N ASN A 83 18.04 1.87 0.57
CA ASN A 83 16.99 2.39 1.46
C ASN A 83 16.06 3.39 0.78
N ASP A 84 15.96 3.33 -0.53
CA ASP A 84 15.03 4.15 -1.30
C ASP A 84 13.74 3.38 -1.53
N VAL A 85 12.61 4.09 -1.57
CA VAL A 85 11.31 3.48 -1.84
C VAL A 85 11.23 3.09 -3.31
N VAL A 86 11.07 1.79 -3.57
CA VAL A 86 10.85 1.26 -4.91
C VAL A 86 9.39 1.43 -5.30
N GLY A 87 8.50 1.26 -4.35
CA GLY A 87 7.07 1.35 -4.59
C GLY A 87 6.31 1.04 -3.31
N ALA A 88 5.00 0.97 -3.44
CA ALA A 88 4.11 0.65 -2.32
C ALA A 88 3.18 -0.51 -2.68
N LEU A 89 3.11 -1.48 -1.77
CA LEU A 89 2.06 -2.50 -1.81
C LEU A 89 0.81 -1.88 -1.22
N VAL A 90 -0.31 -2.03 -1.92
CA VAL A 90 -1.59 -1.46 -1.50
C VAL A 90 -2.66 -2.55 -1.59
N VAL A 91 -3.42 -2.69 -0.52
CA VAL A 91 -4.63 -3.51 -0.52
C VAL A 91 -5.81 -2.56 -0.36
N SER A 92 -6.79 -2.66 -1.23
CA SER A 92 -7.93 -1.76 -1.22
C SER A 92 -9.23 -2.52 -1.46
N GLY A 93 -10.31 -1.92 -0.98
CA GLY A 93 -11.65 -2.47 -1.13
C GLY A 93 -12.68 -1.43 -0.75
N PRO A 94 -13.98 -1.79 -0.86
CA PRO A 94 -15.04 -0.92 -0.39
C PRO A 94 -14.93 -0.65 1.10
N SER A 95 -15.10 0.60 1.52
CA SER A 95 -14.99 0.99 2.94
C SER A 95 -15.99 0.28 3.84
N SER A 96 -17.11 -0.16 3.27
CA SER A 96 -18.11 -0.94 4.01
C SER A 96 -17.61 -2.34 4.40
N ARG A 97 -16.59 -2.84 3.71
CA ARG A 97 -16.06 -4.19 3.91
C ARG A 97 -14.62 -4.17 4.44
N PHE A 98 -13.80 -3.26 3.91
CA PHE A 98 -12.40 -3.15 4.32
C PHE A 98 -12.25 -2.04 5.36
N THR A 99 -12.62 -2.37 6.60
CA THR A 99 -12.61 -1.44 7.74
C THR A 99 -11.21 -1.34 8.35
N ALA A 100 -10.99 -0.31 9.17
CA ALA A 100 -9.74 -0.15 9.92
C ALA A 100 -9.47 -1.36 10.83
N GLU A 101 -10.50 -1.95 11.39
CA GLU A 101 -10.36 -3.14 12.25
C GLU A 101 -9.87 -4.35 11.47
N ILE A 102 -10.40 -4.56 10.26
CA ILE A 102 -9.96 -5.65 9.39
C ILE A 102 -8.52 -5.39 8.94
N ALA A 103 -8.18 -4.17 8.55
CA ALA A 103 -6.82 -3.81 8.18
C ALA A 103 -5.84 -4.10 9.32
N LYS A 104 -6.22 -3.75 10.55
CA LYS A 104 -5.40 -4.01 11.73
C LYS A 104 -5.21 -5.51 11.96
N SER A 105 -6.28 -6.29 11.78
CA SER A 105 -6.23 -7.74 12.03
C SER A 105 -5.27 -8.48 11.08
N VAL A 106 -5.03 -7.95 9.88
CA VAL A 106 -4.12 -8.56 8.90
C VAL A 106 -2.79 -7.80 8.78
N GLY A 107 -2.59 -6.79 9.62
CA GLY A 107 -1.44 -5.89 9.53
C GLY A 107 -0.09 -6.61 9.65
N ASP A 108 0.05 -7.51 10.60
CA ASP A 108 1.31 -8.24 10.80
C ASP A 108 1.64 -9.12 9.60
N PHE A 109 0.67 -9.77 9.03
CA PHE A 109 0.84 -10.57 7.82
C PHE A 109 1.25 -9.68 6.64
N PHE A 110 0.63 -8.52 6.52
CA PHE A 110 0.95 -7.56 5.46
C PHE A 110 2.37 -7.00 5.61
N PHE A 111 2.79 -6.69 6.85
CA PHE A 111 4.17 -6.31 7.13
C PHE A 111 5.15 -7.39 6.69
N LYS A 112 4.82 -8.64 6.96
CA LYS A 112 5.70 -9.77 6.58
C LYS A 112 5.88 -9.81 5.06
N ILE A 113 4.82 -9.62 4.30
CA ILE A 113 4.89 -9.63 2.83
C ILE A 113 5.79 -8.48 2.34
N ALA A 114 5.57 -7.27 2.83
CA ALA A 114 6.36 -6.12 2.43
C ALA A 114 7.82 -6.25 2.86
N ASP A 115 8.06 -6.84 4.04
CA ASP A 115 9.40 -7.11 4.54
C ASP A 115 10.13 -8.12 3.68
N ASP A 116 9.47 -9.23 3.34
CA ASP A 116 10.04 -10.27 2.48
C ASP A 116 10.39 -9.70 1.10
N LEU A 117 9.51 -8.89 0.53
CA LEU A 117 9.77 -8.26 -0.77
C LEU A 117 10.94 -7.28 -0.69
N THR A 118 10.99 -6.45 0.36
CA THR A 118 12.10 -5.52 0.58
C THR A 118 13.42 -6.28 0.67
N LYS A 119 13.48 -7.36 1.46
CA LYS A 119 14.69 -8.15 1.60
C LYS A 119 15.09 -8.83 0.31
N SER A 120 14.13 -9.28 -0.50
CA SER A 120 14.42 -9.89 -1.81
C SER A 120 15.07 -8.91 -2.78
N LEU A 121 14.86 -7.60 -2.58
CA LEU A 121 15.48 -6.54 -3.37
C LEU A 121 16.78 -6.03 -2.75
N GLY A 122 17.28 -6.71 -1.73
CA GLY A 122 18.52 -6.35 -1.05
C GLY A 122 18.35 -5.28 0.03
N GLY A 123 17.11 -4.91 0.32
CA GLY A 123 16.83 -3.91 1.35
C GLY A 123 16.89 -4.47 2.76
N LYS A 124 16.93 -3.56 3.72
CA LYS A 124 16.93 -3.91 5.15
C LYS A 124 15.51 -4.18 5.62
N SER A 125 15.36 -5.08 6.60
CA SER A 125 14.06 -5.35 7.19
C SER A 125 13.33 -4.07 7.60
N ILE A 126 12.03 -4.02 7.37
CA ILE A 126 11.15 -2.93 7.78
C ILE A 126 10.52 -3.20 9.16
N ARG A 127 10.88 -4.30 9.80
CA ARG A 127 10.43 -4.66 11.16
C ARG A 127 11.62 -4.78 12.10
N ASN A 128 11.38 -4.36 13.31
CA ASN A 128 12.32 -4.57 14.40
C ASN A 128 12.24 -5.98 14.96
#